data_dd2ffad85cb5fd29523c61334b634ab3
#
_entry.id   dd2ffad85cb5fd29523c61334b634ab3
#
_cell.length_a   1.000
_cell.length_b   1.000
_cell.length_c   1.000
_cell.angle_alpha   90.00
_cell.angle_beta   90.00
_cell.angle_gamma   90.00
#
_symmetry.space_group_name_H-M   'P 1'
#
loop_
_entity.id
_entity.type
_entity.pdbx_description
1 polymer ?
#
loop_
_entity_poly.entity_id
_entity_poly.type
_entity_poly.pdbx_seq_one_letter_code
_entity_poly.pdbx_strand_id
1 'polypeptide(L)'
;MSIYENIISRIPIEKGWSGDLKFCVATADTTKYLLRIASAERAHRFYLGYRRMQDAAALGVSMCLPVEFGQCPEGTYAIHSWIDGVDAEDYIPTLSTEEQYAYGLDAGSILRKFHTLPAPADVIPWSEYFNAKIDRKIKLYEECQLKYENGNLFLAFLADNRYLLSNRPQTYQHGDYHIGNMMIDKNGVLTVIDFDRDDYGDPWEEFNRIVWSVQAAPAFASGMVDGYFDGAVPMEFWKLLALYISSNTLSSLPWAIPFGDDEITTMKNQAAQVLDWYDGMTKVVPAWYQKN
;
A
#
# COMPACT_ATOMS: atom_id res chain seq x y z
N MET A 1 -15.37 -24.61 -16.41
CA MET A 1 -14.96 -25.66 -15.41
C MET A 1 -14.28 -24.87 -14.31
N SER A 2 -14.64 -25.07 -13.03
CA SER A 2 -14.07 -24.31 -11.90
C SER A 2 -12.59 -24.65 -11.73
N ILE A 3 -11.73 -23.63 -11.55
CA ILE A 3 -10.31 -23.84 -11.21
C ILE A 3 -10.21 -24.48 -9.84
N TYR A 4 -11.04 -24.01 -8.88
CA TYR A 4 -11.04 -24.53 -7.53
C TYR A 4 -11.24 -26.03 -7.46
N GLU A 5 -12.17 -26.59 -8.26
CA GLU A 5 -12.47 -28.02 -8.31
C GLU A 5 -11.36 -28.85 -8.99
N ASN A 6 -10.49 -28.19 -9.78
CA ASN A 6 -9.39 -28.83 -10.50
C ASN A 6 -8.03 -28.69 -9.81
N ILE A 7 -7.99 -28.16 -8.59
CA ILE A 7 -6.76 -28.05 -7.80
C ILE A 7 -6.26 -29.43 -7.41
N ILE A 8 -5.02 -29.75 -7.78
CA ILE A 8 -4.35 -31.02 -7.43
C ILE A 8 -3.28 -30.88 -6.36
N SER A 9 -2.84 -29.65 -6.07
CA SER A 9 -1.88 -29.38 -5.01
C SER A 9 -2.17 -28.05 -4.33
N ARG A 10 -1.91 -28.00 -3.00
CA ARG A 10 -1.99 -26.81 -2.17
C ARG A 10 -0.74 -26.70 -1.30
N ILE A 11 0.00 -25.58 -1.42
CA ILE A 11 1.17 -25.27 -0.59
C ILE A 11 0.82 -24.01 0.19
N PRO A 12 0.81 -24.04 1.53
CA PRO A 12 0.46 -22.87 2.34
C PRO A 12 1.49 -21.75 2.17
N ILE A 13 1.02 -20.50 2.23
CA ILE A 13 1.83 -19.29 2.23
C ILE A 13 1.63 -18.63 3.58
N GLU A 14 2.67 -18.62 4.40
CA GLU A 14 2.65 -18.06 5.76
C GLU A 14 2.98 -16.56 5.78
N LYS A 15 3.52 -16.01 4.68
CA LYS A 15 3.90 -14.60 4.55
C LYS A 15 2.67 -13.69 4.53
N GLY A 16 2.71 -12.61 5.30
CA GLY A 16 1.73 -11.51 5.29
C GLY A 16 0.81 -11.50 6.51
N TRP A 17 0.12 -10.36 6.69
CA TRP A 17 -0.61 -9.98 7.90
C TRP A 17 -2.15 -10.13 7.78
N SER A 18 -2.65 -10.61 6.64
CA SER A 18 -4.10 -10.85 6.47
C SER A 18 -4.55 -12.08 7.25
N GLY A 19 -5.74 -12.03 7.83
CA GLY A 19 -6.34 -13.18 8.50
C GLY A 19 -6.89 -14.26 7.54
N ASP A 20 -6.59 -14.18 6.24
CA ASP A 20 -7.02 -15.15 5.24
C ASP A 20 -6.04 -16.32 5.17
N LEU A 21 -6.57 -17.53 4.86
CA LEU A 21 -5.72 -18.63 4.47
C LEU A 21 -5.22 -18.39 3.04
N LYS A 22 -3.91 -18.54 2.83
CA LYS A 22 -3.27 -18.32 1.52
C LYS A 22 -2.54 -19.59 1.07
N PHE A 23 -2.67 -19.93 -0.21
CA PHE A 23 -2.02 -21.10 -0.80
C PHE A 23 -1.53 -20.81 -2.21
N CYS A 24 -0.32 -21.28 -2.53
CA CYS A 24 0.04 -21.54 -3.91
C CYS A 24 -0.62 -22.86 -4.33
N VAL A 25 -1.47 -22.81 -5.33
CA VAL A 25 -2.18 -24.00 -5.84
C VAL A 25 -1.79 -24.27 -7.28
N ALA A 26 -1.85 -25.54 -7.68
CA ALA A 26 -1.65 -25.94 -9.07
C ALA A 26 -2.78 -26.84 -9.57
N THR A 27 -3.10 -26.71 -10.84
CA THR A 27 -4.03 -27.55 -11.59
C THR A 27 -3.28 -28.65 -12.37
N ALA A 28 -4.01 -29.62 -12.94
CA ALA A 28 -3.40 -30.79 -13.62
C ALA A 28 -2.50 -30.41 -14.81
N ASP A 29 -2.73 -29.27 -15.44
CA ASP A 29 -1.90 -28.71 -16.52
C ASP A 29 -0.67 -27.94 -16.01
N THR A 30 -0.36 -28.01 -14.69
CA THR A 30 0.74 -27.35 -14.01
C THR A 30 0.60 -25.83 -13.87
N THR A 31 -0.54 -25.24 -14.23
CA THR A 31 -0.79 -23.83 -14.04
C THR A 31 -0.94 -23.51 -12.55
N LYS A 32 -0.20 -22.50 -12.09
CA LYS A 32 -0.22 -22.05 -10.70
C LYS A 32 -1.17 -20.87 -10.49
N TYR A 33 -1.74 -20.81 -9.30
CA TYR A 33 -2.61 -19.71 -8.85
C TYR A 33 -2.36 -19.40 -7.38
N LEU A 34 -2.72 -18.19 -6.97
CA LEU A 34 -2.87 -17.82 -5.56
C LEU A 34 -4.33 -18.07 -5.15
N LEU A 35 -4.55 -19.00 -4.24
CA LEU A 35 -5.84 -19.21 -3.60
C LEU A 35 -5.84 -18.48 -2.25
N ARG A 36 -6.86 -17.62 -2.04
CA ARG A 36 -7.15 -16.98 -0.74
C ARG A 36 -8.50 -17.46 -0.25
N ILE A 37 -8.62 -17.72 1.05
CA ILE A 37 -9.89 -18.13 1.68
C ILE A 37 -10.13 -17.23 2.88
N ALA A 38 -11.21 -16.47 2.83
CA ALA A 38 -11.68 -15.62 3.91
C ALA A 38 -12.75 -16.32 4.75
N SER A 39 -12.80 -16.03 6.05
CA SER A 39 -13.85 -16.51 6.93
C SER A 39 -15.24 -15.98 6.51
N ALA A 40 -16.29 -16.64 6.97
CA ALA A 40 -17.69 -16.24 6.69
C ALA A 40 -17.97 -14.79 7.12
N GLU A 41 -17.37 -14.33 8.22
CA GLU A 41 -17.54 -12.96 8.74
C GLU A 41 -16.96 -11.90 7.77
N ARG A 42 -15.90 -12.24 7.03
CA ARG A 42 -15.24 -11.36 6.07
C ARG A 42 -15.78 -11.49 4.64
N ALA A 43 -16.66 -12.46 4.37
CA ALA A 43 -17.12 -12.84 3.03
C ALA A 43 -17.64 -11.64 2.21
N HIS A 44 -18.43 -10.74 2.81
CA HIS A 44 -18.98 -9.58 2.11
C HIS A 44 -17.87 -8.58 1.70
N ARG A 45 -17.00 -8.22 2.62
CA ARG A 45 -15.86 -7.32 2.33
C ARG A 45 -14.93 -7.94 1.28
N PHE A 46 -14.66 -9.24 1.41
CA PHE A 46 -13.82 -9.99 0.47
C PHE A 46 -14.40 -10.01 -0.95
N TYR A 47 -15.74 -10.18 -1.06
CA TYR A 47 -16.43 -10.07 -2.36
C TYR A 47 -16.32 -8.67 -2.96
N LEU A 48 -16.54 -7.62 -2.16
CA LEU A 48 -16.42 -6.24 -2.64
C LEU A 48 -15.01 -5.92 -3.12
N GLY A 49 -13.97 -6.36 -2.38
CA GLY A 49 -12.57 -6.21 -2.79
C GLY A 49 -12.28 -6.94 -4.11
N TYR A 50 -12.78 -8.18 -4.25
CA TYR A 50 -12.64 -8.92 -5.51
C TYR A 50 -13.28 -8.20 -6.70
N ARG A 51 -14.45 -7.57 -6.51
CA ARG A 51 -15.12 -6.79 -7.56
C ARG A 51 -14.31 -5.54 -7.94
N ARG A 52 -13.83 -4.78 -6.97
CA ARG A 52 -12.97 -3.61 -7.22
C ARG A 52 -11.67 -3.99 -7.91
N MET A 53 -11.10 -5.14 -7.54
CA MET A 53 -9.91 -5.68 -8.22
C MET A 53 -10.20 -6.04 -9.69
N GLN A 54 -11.42 -6.50 -10.04
CA GLN A 54 -11.81 -6.71 -11.44
C GLN A 54 -11.85 -5.38 -12.21
N ASP A 55 -12.37 -4.31 -11.60
CA ASP A 55 -12.37 -2.97 -12.20
C ASP A 55 -10.94 -2.45 -12.41
N ALA A 56 -10.06 -2.66 -11.43
CA ALA A 56 -8.64 -2.32 -11.54
C ALA A 56 -7.94 -3.12 -12.66
N ALA A 57 -8.22 -4.42 -12.77
CA ALA A 57 -7.66 -5.27 -13.82
C ALA A 57 -8.11 -4.84 -15.23
N ALA A 58 -9.32 -4.29 -15.37
CA ALA A 58 -9.83 -3.80 -16.64
C ALA A 58 -9.05 -2.58 -17.19
N LEU A 59 -8.24 -1.91 -16.36
CA LEU A 59 -7.33 -0.82 -16.78
C LEU A 59 -6.12 -1.33 -17.60
N GLY A 60 -5.93 -2.64 -17.66
CA GLY A 60 -4.81 -3.25 -18.40
C GLY A 60 -3.43 -2.96 -17.80
N VAL A 61 -3.35 -2.71 -16.49
CA VAL A 61 -2.09 -2.54 -15.76
C VAL A 61 -1.50 -3.91 -15.37
N SER A 62 -0.18 -3.92 -15.12
CA SER A 62 0.48 -5.14 -14.63
C SER A 62 0.16 -5.37 -13.15
N MET A 63 -0.67 -6.38 -12.88
CA MET A 63 -1.10 -6.76 -11.53
C MET A 63 -1.47 -8.25 -11.47
N CYS A 64 -1.52 -8.83 -10.28
CA CYS A 64 -2.15 -10.15 -10.13
C CYS A 64 -3.65 -10.04 -10.48
N LEU A 65 -4.13 -10.96 -11.33
CA LEU A 65 -5.48 -10.86 -11.88
C LEU A 65 -6.49 -11.65 -11.04
N PRO A 66 -7.70 -11.12 -10.79
CA PRO A 66 -8.80 -11.90 -10.20
C PRO A 66 -9.34 -12.88 -11.25
N VAL A 67 -9.30 -14.18 -10.94
CA VAL A 67 -9.61 -15.25 -11.91
C VAL A 67 -10.93 -15.94 -11.59
N GLU A 68 -11.13 -16.35 -10.33
CA GLU A 68 -12.33 -17.07 -9.91
C GLU A 68 -12.70 -16.67 -8.47
N PHE A 69 -14.00 -16.64 -8.19
CA PHE A 69 -14.53 -16.36 -6.86
C PHE A 69 -15.67 -17.35 -6.55
N GLY A 70 -15.73 -17.85 -5.30
CA GLY A 70 -16.77 -18.81 -4.94
C GLY A 70 -16.82 -19.14 -3.44
N GLN A 71 -17.53 -20.20 -3.13
CA GLN A 71 -17.69 -20.75 -1.77
C GLN A 71 -17.01 -22.12 -1.68
N CYS A 72 -16.39 -22.37 -0.54
CA CYS A 72 -15.80 -23.67 -0.20
C CYS A 72 -16.13 -24.05 1.25
N PRO A 73 -15.84 -25.28 1.69
CA PRO A 73 -16.11 -25.69 3.06
C PRO A 73 -15.42 -24.82 4.13
N GLU A 74 -14.24 -24.26 3.80
CA GLU A 74 -13.46 -23.41 4.71
C GLU A 74 -13.94 -21.95 4.74
N GLY A 75 -14.76 -21.51 3.78
CA GLY A 75 -15.26 -20.13 3.70
C GLY A 75 -15.49 -19.64 2.28
N THR A 76 -15.24 -18.37 2.04
CA THR A 76 -15.33 -17.74 0.72
C THR A 76 -13.94 -17.67 0.10
N TYR A 77 -13.79 -18.18 -1.13
CA TYR A 77 -12.49 -18.16 -1.80
C TYR A 77 -12.41 -17.17 -2.95
N ALA A 78 -11.20 -16.71 -3.21
CA ALA A 78 -10.80 -16.03 -4.44
C ALA A 78 -9.53 -16.66 -4.99
N ILE A 79 -9.50 -16.88 -6.29
CA ILE A 79 -8.34 -17.36 -7.05
C ILE A 79 -7.80 -16.18 -7.86
N HIS A 80 -6.49 -15.94 -7.72
CA HIS A 80 -5.77 -14.92 -8.46
C HIS A 80 -4.68 -15.57 -9.33
N SER A 81 -4.28 -14.89 -10.40
CA SER A 81 -3.12 -15.33 -11.19
C SER A 81 -1.88 -15.41 -10.30
N TRP A 82 -1.08 -16.44 -10.49
CA TRP A 82 0.25 -16.57 -9.88
C TRP A 82 1.25 -15.72 -10.66
N ILE A 83 2.06 -14.93 -9.93
CA ILE A 83 3.18 -14.21 -10.55
C ILE A 83 4.44 -15.04 -10.36
N ASP A 84 5.01 -15.48 -11.48
CA ASP A 84 6.27 -16.22 -11.49
C ASP A 84 7.41 -15.20 -11.58
N GLY A 85 8.05 -14.92 -10.47
CA GLY A 85 9.01 -13.83 -10.35
C GLY A 85 9.66 -13.77 -8.97
N VAL A 86 10.25 -12.63 -8.66
CA VAL A 86 10.93 -12.32 -7.39
C VAL A 86 10.28 -11.12 -6.71
N ASP A 87 10.37 -11.05 -5.38
CA ASP A 87 9.87 -9.90 -4.62
C ASP A 87 10.66 -8.64 -5.05
N ALA A 88 9.94 -7.56 -5.38
CA ALA A 88 10.56 -6.31 -5.82
C ALA A 88 11.41 -5.66 -4.71
N GLU A 89 11.01 -5.84 -3.45
CA GLU A 89 11.72 -5.36 -2.27
C GLU A 89 13.12 -5.97 -2.13
N ASP A 90 13.30 -7.23 -2.55
CA ASP A 90 14.60 -7.91 -2.51
C ASP A 90 15.44 -7.64 -3.77
N TYR A 91 14.78 -7.51 -4.91
CA TYR A 91 15.45 -7.40 -6.22
C TYR A 91 15.86 -5.98 -6.58
N ILE A 92 14.96 -4.99 -6.48
CA ILE A 92 15.19 -3.62 -6.93
C ILE A 92 16.40 -2.97 -6.21
N PRO A 93 16.63 -3.16 -4.88
CA PRO A 93 17.81 -2.59 -4.22
C PRO A 93 19.16 -3.09 -4.75
N THR A 94 19.18 -4.22 -5.48
CA THR A 94 20.41 -4.78 -6.07
C THR A 94 20.80 -4.14 -7.41
N LEU A 95 19.90 -3.33 -7.99
CA LEU A 95 20.05 -2.70 -9.29
C LEU A 95 20.78 -1.35 -9.20
N SER A 96 21.21 -0.80 -10.35
CA SER A 96 21.71 0.57 -10.42
C SER A 96 20.63 1.60 -10.06
N THR A 97 21.05 2.79 -9.65
CA THR A 97 20.13 3.90 -9.30
C THR A 97 19.18 4.23 -10.45
N GLU A 98 19.69 4.20 -11.68
CA GLU A 98 18.91 4.46 -12.91
C GLU A 98 17.84 3.40 -13.15
N GLU A 99 18.17 2.12 -12.93
CA GLU A 99 17.23 1.01 -13.07
C GLU A 99 16.16 1.05 -11.96
N GLN A 100 16.57 1.32 -10.70
CA GLN A 100 15.64 1.52 -9.59
C GLN A 100 14.62 2.63 -9.92
N TYR A 101 15.12 3.77 -10.44
CA TYR A 101 14.27 4.90 -10.82
C TYR A 101 13.33 4.53 -11.96
N ALA A 102 13.78 3.79 -12.97
CA ALA A 102 12.94 3.33 -14.07
C ALA A 102 11.78 2.45 -13.61
N TYR A 103 12.03 1.48 -12.72
CA TYR A 103 10.96 0.70 -12.08
C TYR A 103 10.02 1.57 -11.24
N GLY A 104 10.55 2.62 -10.62
CA GLY A 104 9.74 3.61 -9.91
C GLY A 104 8.78 4.34 -10.85
N LEU A 105 9.25 4.78 -12.04
CA LEU A 105 8.38 5.41 -13.04
C LEU A 105 7.21 4.51 -13.45
N ASP A 106 7.48 3.22 -13.63
CA ASP A 106 6.44 2.22 -13.94
C ASP A 106 5.43 2.10 -12.80
N ALA A 107 5.90 1.97 -11.55
CA ALA A 107 5.05 1.91 -10.37
C ALA A 107 4.16 3.16 -10.25
N GLY A 108 4.72 4.36 -10.41
CA GLY A 108 3.97 5.61 -10.38
C GLY A 108 2.91 5.69 -11.48
N SER A 109 3.26 5.27 -12.70
CA SER A 109 2.33 5.23 -13.85
C SER A 109 1.18 4.24 -13.61
N ILE A 110 1.44 3.08 -13.03
CA ILE A 110 0.41 2.10 -12.66
C ILE A 110 -0.53 2.71 -11.61
N LEU A 111 0.01 3.30 -10.54
CA LEU A 111 -0.79 3.93 -9.49
C LEU A 111 -1.69 5.05 -10.04
N ARG A 112 -1.16 5.89 -10.93
CA ARG A 112 -1.96 6.93 -11.60
C ARG A 112 -3.15 6.33 -12.37
N LYS A 113 -2.97 5.18 -13.01
CA LYS A 113 -4.06 4.49 -13.69
C LYS A 113 -5.11 3.97 -12.70
N PHE A 114 -4.73 3.38 -11.58
CA PHE A 114 -5.69 3.00 -10.54
C PHE A 114 -6.53 4.18 -10.09
N HIS A 115 -5.94 5.34 -9.90
CA HIS A 115 -6.62 6.57 -9.49
C HIS A 115 -7.53 7.19 -10.56
N THR A 116 -7.63 6.61 -11.76
CA THR A 116 -8.67 6.98 -12.74
C THR A 116 -10.03 6.36 -12.41
N LEU A 117 -10.09 5.34 -11.56
CA LEU A 117 -11.34 4.75 -11.10
C LEU A 117 -11.96 5.65 -10.02
N PRO A 118 -13.17 6.21 -10.25
CA PRO A 118 -13.77 7.13 -9.31
C PRO A 118 -14.29 6.39 -8.08
N ALA A 119 -14.33 7.09 -6.94
CA ALA A 119 -15.08 6.64 -5.78
C ALA A 119 -16.60 6.69 -6.07
N PRO A 120 -17.42 5.89 -5.37
CA PRO A 120 -18.87 6.03 -5.39
C PRO A 120 -19.32 7.45 -5.02
N ALA A 121 -20.47 7.89 -5.57
CA ALA A 121 -20.95 9.26 -5.38
C ALA A 121 -21.40 9.58 -3.95
N ASP A 122 -21.68 8.56 -3.15
CA ASP A 122 -22.19 8.64 -1.77
C ASP A 122 -21.11 8.51 -0.70
N VAL A 123 -19.81 8.57 -1.07
CA VAL A 123 -18.72 8.55 -0.09
C VAL A 123 -18.73 9.81 0.79
N ILE A 124 -18.38 9.63 2.07
CA ILE A 124 -18.22 10.75 3.01
C ILE A 124 -17.12 11.69 2.48
N PRO A 125 -17.30 13.03 2.56
CA PRO A 125 -16.25 13.97 2.16
C PRO A 125 -14.91 13.65 2.82
N TRP A 126 -13.83 13.68 2.04
CA TRP A 126 -12.51 13.27 2.53
C TRP A 126 -12.05 14.02 3.77
N SER A 127 -12.30 15.32 3.84
CA SER A 127 -11.94 16.13 5.00
C SER A 127 -12.65 15.68 6.28
N GLU A 128 -13.91 15.26 6.20
CA GLU A 128 -14.66 14.73 7.34
C GLU A 128 -14.11 13.36 7.75
N TYR A 129 -14.00 12.44 6.81
CA TYR A 129 -13.49 11.09 7.04
C TYR A 129 -12.07 11.09 7.61
N PHE A 130 -11.16 11.84 6.96
CA PHE A 130 -9.75 11.78 7.33
C PHE A 130 -9.43 12.56 8.61
N ASN A 131 -10.13 13.66 8.91
CA ASN A 131 -10.02 14.33 10.21
C ASN A 131 -10.43 13.41 11.37
N ALA A 132 -11.54 12.69 11.23
CA ALA A 132 -11.93 11.69 12.23
C ALA A 132 -10.90 10.54 12.35
N LYS A 133 -10.27 10.13 11.24
CA LYS A 133 -9.17 9.16 11.22
C LYS A 133 -7.94 9.69 11.96
N ILE A 134 -7.56 10.96 11.76
CA ILE A 134 -6.46 11.62 12.48
C ILE A 134 -6.75 11.67 13.98
N ASP A 135 -7.94 12.13 14.39
CA ASP A 135 -8.31 12.25 15.81
C ASP A 135 -8.22 10.90 16.53
N ARG A 136 -8.72 9.83 15.89
CA ARG A 136 -8.59 8.48 16.42
C ARG A 136 -7.13 8.03 16.55
N LYS A 137 -6.28 8.34 15.56
CA LYS A 137 -4.86 7.97 15.57
C LYS A 137 -4.07 8.76 16.62
N ILE A 138 -4.35 10.04 16.79
CA ILE A 138 -3.78 10.87 17.86
C ILE A 138 -4.17 10.27 19.22
N LYS A 139 -5.44 9.99 19.45
CA LYS A 139 -5.91 9.39 20.70
C LYS A 139 -5.19 8.07 21.00
N LEU A 140 -5.09 7.16 20.02
CA LEU A 140 -4.37 5.90 20.17
C LEU A 140 -2.89 6.12 20.55
N TYR A 141 -2.24 7.11 19.94
CA TYR A 141 -0.86 7.45 20.26
C TYR A 141 -0.74 8.08 21.66
N GLU A 142 -1.65 8.97 22.06
CA GLU A 142 -1.65 9.59 23.38
C GLU A 142 -1.92 8.59 24.52
N GLU A 143 -2.77 7.60 24.29
CA GLU A 143 -3.06 6.50 25.22
C GLU A 143 -1.94 5.43 25.26
N CYS A 144 -1.08 5.39 24.24
CA CYS A 144 0.02 4.44 24.16
C CYS A 144 1.08 4.74 25.24
N GLN A 145 1.55 3.72 25.95
CA GLN A 145 2.60 3.85 26.96
C GLN A 145 3.96 4.23 26.35
N LEU A 146 4.20 3.79 25.12
CA LEU A 146 5.42 4.12 24.37
C LEU A 146 5.20 5.41 23.58
N LYS A 147 6.29 6.17 23.41
CA LYS A 147 6.30 7.40 22.62
C LYS A 147 7.50 7.39 21.67
N TYR A 148 7.35 8.08 20.55
CA TYR A 148 8.48 8.42 19.70
C TYR A 148 9.30 9.55 20.32
N GLU A 149 10.60 9.51 20.15
CA GLU A 149 11.43 10.69 20.35
C GLU A 149 10.98 11.79 19.37
N ASN A 150 10.75 12.99 19.89
CA ASN A 150 10.20 14.11 19.11
C ASN A 150 8.84 13.85 18.41
N GLY A 151 8.05 12.91 18.89
CA GLY A 151 6.71 12.60 18.33
C GLY A 151 5.72 13.77 18.37
N ASN A 152 5.98 14.77 19.23
CA ASN A 152 5.24 16.04 19.27
C ASN A 152 5.34 16.84 17.97
N LEU A 153 6.41 16.66 17.16
CA LEU A 153 6.56 17.33 15.87
C LEU A 153 5.52 16.84 14.86
N PHE A 154 5.20 15.54 14.84
CA PHE A 154 4.10 15.02 14.03
C PHE A 154 2.74 15.56 14.46
N LEU A 155 2.50 15.65 15.77
CA LEU A 155 1.25 16.23 16.32
C LEU A 155 1.08 17.69 15.92
N ALA A 156 2.13 18.51 16.08
CA ALA A 156 2.12 19.91 15.68
C ALA A 156 1.89 20.06 14.17
N PHE A 157 2.61 19.29 13.35
CA PHE A 157 2.47 19.35 11.91
C PHE A 157 1.04 18.99 11.46
N LEU A 158 0.44 17.97 12.06
CA LEU A 158 -0.96 17.61 11.78
C LEU A 158 -1.91 18.75 12.17
N ALA A 159 -1.75 19.34 13.37
CA ALA A 159 -2.62 20.42 13.83
C ALA A 159 -2.59 21.63 12.87
N ASP A 160 -1.41 22.00 12.38
CA ASP A 160 -1.19 23.16 11.54
C ASP A 160 -1.63 22.95 10.07
N ASN A 161 -1.76 21.70 9.61
CA ASN A 161 -1.93 21.40 8.18
C ASN A 161 -3.24 20.67 7.82
N ARG A 162 -4.15 20.41 8.76
CA ARG A 162 -5.45 19.74 8.49
C ARG A 162 -6.30 20.45 7.42
N TYR A 163 -6.13 21.75 7.23
CA TYR A 163 -6.85 22.52 6.21
C TYR A 163 -6.58 22.01 4.77
N LEU A 164 -5.44 21.35 4.54
CA LEU A 164 -5.07 20.74 3.26
C LEU A 164 -6.01 19.60 2.85
N LEU A 165 -6.76 19.03 3.78
CA LEU A 165 -7.72 17.95 3.50
C LEU A 165 -9.00 18.45 2.83
N SER A 166 -9.21 19.77 2.75
CA SER A 166 -10.42 20.37 2.17
C SER A 166 -10.47 20.14 0.65
N ASN A 167 -11.66 19.75 0.16
CA ASN A 167 -11.94 19.58 -1.28
C ASN A 167 -11.02 18.55 -2.00
N ARG A 168 -10.44 17.58 -1.26
CA ARG A 168 -9.66 16.53 -1.89
C ARG A 168 -10.57 15.57 -2.67
N PRO A 169 -10.20 15.17 -3.89
CA PRO A 169 -10.93 14.15 -4.64
C PRO A 169 -10.80 12.79 -3.95
N GLN A 170 -11.71 11.89 -4.29
CA GLN A 170 -11.61 10.50 -3.85
C GLN A 170 -11.67 9.56 -5.05
N THR A 171 -10.77 8.59 -5.07
CA THR A 171 -10.62 7.59 -6.12
C THR A 171 -10.42 6.23 -5.49
N TYR A 172 -10.43 5.18 -6.31
CA TYR A 172 -9.98 3.87 -5.87
C TYR A 172 -8.53 3.93 -5.37
N GLN A 173 -8.25 3.24 -4.28
CA GLN A 173 -6.91 3.06 -3.70
C GLN A 173 -6.59 1.57 -3.58
N HIS A 174 -5.34 1.20 -3.81
CA HIS A 174 -4.81 -0.12 -3.47
C HIS A 174 -4.78 -0.32 -1.94
N GLY A 175 -4.56 0.76 -1.20
CA GLY A 175 -4.58 0.82 0.27
C GLY A 175 -3.30 0.39 0.96
N ASP A 176 -2.33 -0.19 0.23
CA ASP A 176 -1.02 -0.59 0.77
C ASP A 176 0.06 -0.57 -0.34
N TYR A 177 0.13 0.52 -1.12
CA TYR A 177 0.96 0.63 -2.31
C TYR A 177 2.42 0.97 -1.96
N HIS A 178 3.28 -0.03 -1.93
CA HIS A 178 4.72 0.10 -1.70
C HIS A 178 5.49 -1.07 -2.32
N ILE A 179 6.82 -0.96 -2.38
CA ILE A 179 7.72 -1.92 -3.03
C ILE A 179 7.53 -3.38 -2.53
N GLY A 180 7.19 -3.58 -1.24
CA GLY A 180 6.94 -4.91 -0.65
C GLY A 180 5.65 -5.57 -1.15
N ASN A 181 4.76 -4.83 -1.82
CA ASN A 181 3.55 -5.33 -2.47
C ASN A 181 3.68 -5.33 -4.00
N MET A 182 4.91 -5.52 -4.49
CA MET A 182 5.23 -5.62 -5.91
C MET A 182 6.17 -6.80 -6.17
N MET A 183 6.10 -7.36 -7.37
CA MET A 183 7.00 -8.40 -7.86
C MET A 183 7.60 -7.97 -9.20
N ILE A 184 8.79 -8.48 -9.49
CA ILE A 184 9.35 -8.43 -10.85
C ILE A 184 9.13 -9.82 -11.45
N ASP A 185 8.31 -9.89 -12.49
CA ASP A 185 8.01 -11.15 -13.15
C ASP A 185 9.24 -11.70 -13.94
N LYS A 186 9.15 -12.92 -14.42
CA LYS A 186 10.22 -13.56 -15.20
C LYS A 186 10.62 -12.82 -16.49
N ASN A 187 9.82 -11.86 -16.95
CA ASN A 187 10.11 -11.03 -18.13
C ASN A 187 10.68 -9.67 -17.74
N GLY A 188 10.93 -9.41 -16.44
CA GLY A 188 11.41 -8.15 -15.93
C GLY A 188 10.32 -7.08 -15.78
N VAL A 189 9.03 -7.47 -15.76
CA VAL A 189 7.91 -6.53 -15.63
C VAL A 189 7.50 -6.37 -14.17
N LEU A 190 7.44 -5.12 -13.70
CA LEU A 190 6.91 -4.81 -12.37
C LEU A 190 5.41 -5.11 -12.33
N THR A 191 4.98 -5.89 -11.35
CA THR A 191 3.62 -6.38 -11.19
C THR A 191 3.13 -6.14 -9.78
N VAL A 192 1.97 -5.48 -9.63
CA VAL A 192 1.37 -5.14 -8.32
C VAL A 192 0.60 -6.33 -7.77
N ILE A 193 0.74 -6.58 -6.48
CA ILE A 193 0.09 -7.68 -5.74
C ILE A 193 -0.55 -7.18 -4.44
N ASP A 194 -1.30 -8.03 -3.77
CA ASP A 194 -1.88 -7.85 -2.42
C ASP A 194 -2.92 -6.71 -2.28
N PHE A 195 -4.05 -6.86 -2.96
CA PHE A 195 -5.21 -5.94 -2.93
C PHE A 195 -6.14 -6.15 -1.71
N ASP A 196 -5.63 -6.53 -0.55
CA ASP A 196 -6.45 -6.83 0.64
C ASP A 196 -6.97 -5.58 1.38
N ARG A 197 -6.31 -4.45 1.16
CA ARG A 197 -6.61 -3.18 1.85
C ARG A 197 -7.26 -2.13 0.94
N ASP A 198 -7.69 -2.56 -0.24
CA ASP A 198 -8.31 -1.67 -1.22
C ASP A 198 -9.52 -0.92 -0.65
N ASP A 199 -9.64 0.36 -0.98
CA ASP A 199 -10.68 1.27 -0.50
C ASP A 199 -10.85 2.46 -1.47
N TYR A 200 -11.56 3.48 -1.03
CA TYR A 200 -11.67 4.75 -1.72
C TYR A 200 -11.15 5.89 -0.84
N GLY A 201 -10.38 6.81 -1.43
CA GLY A 201 -9.81 7.92 -0.68
C GLY A 201 -9.09 8.94 -1.57
N ASP A 202 -8.44 9.92 -0.91
CA ASP A 202 -7.58 10.87 -1.63
C ASP A 202 -6.45 10.11 -2.34
N PRO A 203 -6.30 10.22 -3.66
CA PRO A 203 -5.26 9.54 -4.42
C PRO A 203 -3.84 9.80 -3.87
N TRP A 204 -3.61 10.93 -3.24
CA TRP A 204 -2.30 11.24 -2.68
C TRP A 204 -2.07 10.65 -1.28
N GLU A 205 -3.13 10.24 -0.58
CA GLU A 205 -3.01 9.50 0.69
C GLU A 205 -2.35 8.14 0.49
N GLU A 206 -2.54 7.51 -0.66
CA GLU A 206 -1.91 6.25 -1.04
C GLU A 206 -0.38 6.26 -0.85
N PHE A 207 0.26 7.42 -1.11
CA PHE A 207 1.70 7.58 -0.94
C PHE A 207 2.18 7.56 0.52
N ASN A 208 1.31 7.49 1.53
CA ASN A 208 1.76 7.39 2.92
C ASN A 208 2.64 6.16 3.19
N ARG A 209 2.53 5.11 2.35
CA ARG A 209 3.32 3.88 2.42
C ARG A 209 4.68 3.98 1.72
N ILE A 210 4.97 5.10 1.05
CA ILE A 210 6.24 5.30 0.34
C ILE A 210 7.46 5.18 1.26
N VAL A 211 7.28 5.37 2.56
CA VAL A 211 8.34 5.21 3.58
C VAL A 211 9.05 3.86 3.47
N TRP A 212 8.33 2.78 3.20
CA TRP A 212 8.90 1.44 2.98
C TRP A 212 9.72 1.38 1.69
N SER A 213 9.23 1.99 0.62
CA SER A 213 9.95 2.06 -0.65
C SER A 213 11.21 2.90 -0.54
N VAL A 214 11.17 4.02 0.21
CA VAL A 214 12.36 4.86 0.48
C VAL A 214 13.43 4.10 1.25
N GLN A 215 13.02 3.33 2.27
CA GLN A 215 13.96 2.54 3.08
C GLN A 215 14.67 1.47 2.25
N ALA A 216 13.97 0.84 1.32
CA ALA A 216 14.53 -0.20 0.46
C ALA A 216 15.33 0.39 -0.72
N ALA A 217 14.78 1.37 -1.43
CA ALA A 217 15.34 1.92 -2.67
C ALA A 217 14.88 3.38 -2.88
N PRO A 218 15.63 4.40 -2.40
CA PRO A 218 15.23 5.80 -2.52
C PRO A 218 15.02 6.27 -3.96
N ALA A 219 15.81 5.75 -4.91
CA ALA A 219 15.66 6.09 -6.32
C ALA A 219 14.35 5.55 -6.91
N PHE A 220 13.94 4.33 -6.53
CA PHE A 220 12.63 3.79 -6.88
C PHE A 220 11.50 4.66 -6.33
N ALA A 221 11.59 5.11 -5.08
CA ALA A 221 10.58 5.99 -4.49
C ALA A 221 10.49 7.34 -5.21
N SER A 222 11.64 7.93 -5.62
CA SER A 222 11.69 9.15 -6.44
C SER A 222 11.03 8.94 -7.79
N GLY A 223 11.37 7.84 -8.49
CA GLY A 223 10.76 7.45 -9.74
C GLY A 223 9.24 7.23 -9.61
N MET A 224 8.76 6.64 -8.50
CA MET A 224 7.34 6.42 -8.26
C MET A 224 6.57 7.76 -8.18
N VAL A 225 7.12 8.77 -7.53
CA VAL A 225 6.53 10.10 -7.50
C VAL A 225 6.55 10.73 -8.90
N ASP A 226 7.69 10.71 -9.59
CA ASP A 226 7.82 11.32 -10.91
C ASP A 226 6.96 10.63 -11.96
N GLY A 227 6.86 9.30 -11.94
CA GLY A 227 5.99 8.51 -12.83
C GLY A 227 4.51 8.79 -12.63
N TYR A 228 4.11 9.08 -11.39
CA TYR A 228 2.73 9.46 -11.07
C TYR A 228 2.38 10.86 -11.61
N PHE A 229 3.30 11.83 -11.52
CA PHE A 229 3.08 13.23 -11.89
C PHE A 229 3.67 13.64 -13.24
N ASP A 230 4.19 12.71 -14.04
CA ASP A 230 4.96 13.02 -15.27
C ASP A 230 6.08 14.04 -14.99
N GLY A 231 6.76 13.93 -13.86
CA GLY A 231 7.84 14.82 -13.43
C GLY A 231 7.43 16.22 -12.96
N ALA A 232 6.12 16.55 -12.99
CA ALA A 232 5.59 17.86 -12.59
C ALA A 232 4.90 17.82 -11.23
N VAL A 233 5.66 17.50 -10.18
CA VAL A 233 5.15 17.29 -8.82
C VAL A 233 4.66 18.59 -8.17
N PRO A 234 3.37 18.73 -7.80
CA PRO A 234 2.84 19.93 -7.16
C PRO A 234 3.40 20.10 -5.73
N MET A 235 3.69 21.34 -5.32
CA MET A 235 4.14 21.61 -3.94
C MET A 235 3.10 21.21 -2.89
N GLU A 236 1.82 21.26 -3.23
CA GLU A 236 0.73 20.80 -2.35
C GLU A 236 0.81 19.31 -2.06
N PHE A 237 1.23 18.49 -3.04
CA PHE A 237 1.45 17.05 -2.85
C PHE A 237 2.43 16.79 -1.70
N TRP A 238 3.57 17.49 -1.70
CA TRP A 238 4.59 17.29 -0.67
C TRP A 238 4.10 17.61 0.75
N LYS A 239 3.29 18.67 0.88
CA LYS A 239 2.66 19.02 2.17
C LYS A 239 1.66 17.97 2.63
N LEU A 240 0.82 17.48 1.70
CA LEU A 240 -0.14 16.43 1.97
C LEU A 240 0.55 15.10 2.27
N LEU A 241 1.62 14.76 1.54
CA LEU A 241 2.41 13.56 1.81
C LEU A 241 2.96 13.58 3.25
N ALA A 242 3.56 14.71 3.68
CA ALA A 242 4.05 14.87 5.03
C ALA A 242 2.92 14.73 6.08
N LEU A 243 1.73 15.26 5.80
CA LEU A 243 0.55 15.11 6.66
C LEU A 243 0.10 13.64 6.76
N TYR A 244 0.00 12.95 5.63
CA TYR A 244 -0.43 11.56 5.60
C TYR A 244 0.58 10.62 6.26
N ILE A 245 1.88 10.83 6.03
CA ILE A 245 2.96 10.09 6.70
C ILE A 245 2.91 10.36 8.22
N SER A 246 2.78 11.62 8.66
CA SER A 246 2.68 11.97 10.08
C SER A 246 1.51 11.25 10.76
N SER A 247 0.33 11.27 10.13
CA SER A 247 -0.85 10.56 10.61
C SER A 247 -0.64 9.05 10.70
N ASN A 248 0.03 8.45 9.69
CA ASN A 248 0.30 7.02 9.69
C ASN A 248 1.33 6.65 10.76
N THR A 249 2.41 7.41 10.87
CA THR A 249 3.47 7.21 11.87
C THR A 249 2.93 7.16 13.29
N LEU A 250 2.05 8.10 13.69
CA LEU A 250 1.47 8.09 15.04
C LEU A 250 0.73 6.79 15.38
N SER A 251 0.04 6.19 14.42
CA SER A 251 -0.69 4.94 14.65
C SER A 251 0.16 3.68 14.55
N SER A 252 1.36 3.78 13.97
CA SER A 252 2.24 2.63 13.76
C SER A 252 2.82 2.11 15.08
N LEU A 253 3.13 2.99 16.04
CA LEU A 253 3.68 2.56 17.33
C LEU A 253 2.68 1.76 18.18
N PRO A 254 1.44 2.23 18.42
CA PRO A 254 0.42 1.41 19.09
C PRO A 254 0.13 0.10 18.37
N TRP A 255 0.16 0.11 17.03
CA TRP A 255 -0.04 -1.08 16.22
C TRP A 255 1.09 -2.10 16.40
N ALA A 256 2.34 -1.68 16.57
CA ALA A 256 3.49 -2.57 16.71
C ALA A 256 3.53 -3.33 18.03
N ILE A 257 2.93 -2.80 19.11
CA ILE A 257 3.01 -3.37 20.47
C ILE A 257 2.64 -4.86 20.52
N PRO A 258 1.53 -5.33 19.94
CA PRO A 258 1.15 -6.75 19.98
C PRO A 258 2.14 -7.67 19.24
N PHE A 259 3.00 -7.14 18.37
CA PHE A 259 3.94 -7.92 17.55
C PHE A 259 5.34 -8.01 18.15
N GLY A 260 5.61 -7.27 19.25
CA GLY A 260 6.86 -7.39 20.01
C GLY A 260 7.92 -6.33 19.70
N ASP A 261 9.07 -6.49 20.34
CA ASP A 261 10.12 -5.47 20.41
C ASP A 261 10.77 -5.17 19.03
N ASP A 262 10.85 -6.14 18.15
CA ASP A 262 11.41 -5.96 16.81
C ASP A 262 10.54 -4.99 15.97
N GLU A 263 9.23 -5.18 15.97
CA GLU A 263 8.30 -4.28 15.28
C GLU A 263 8.25 -2.89 15.92
N ILE A 264 8.29 -2.82 17.26
CA ILE A 264 8.38 -1.54 17.97
C ILE A 264 9.65 -0.79 17.56
N THR A 265 10.78 -1.48 17.48
CA THR A 265 12.06 -0.91 17.08
C THR A 265 12.01 -0.43 15.62
N THR A 266 11.44 -1.22 14.73
CA THR A 266 11.22 -0.87 13.32
C THR A 266 10.41 0.42 13.21
N MET A 267 9.27 0.54 13.90
CA MET A 267 8.45 1.74 13.86
C MET A 267 9.15 2.97 14.46
N LYS A 268 9.94 2.81 15.52
CA LYS A 268 10.73 3.90 16.11
C LYS A 268 11.82 4.39 15.15
N ASN A 269 12.53 3.48 14.51
CA ASN A 269 13.55 3.82 13.51
C ASN A 269 12.94 4.53 12.31
N GLN A 270 11.79 4.04 11.82
CA GLN A 270 11.09 4.67 10.70
C GLN A 270 10.62 6.08 11.06
N ALA A 271 10.08 6.30 12.26
CA ALA A 271 9.67 7.62 12.71
C ALA A 271 10.87 8.59 12.79
N ALA A 272 12.01 8.15 13.30
CA ALA A 272 13.24 8.95 13.35
C ALA A 272 13.72 9.32 11.94
N GLN A 273 13.71 8.38 11.00
CA GLN A 273 14.06 8.62 9.59
C GLN A 273 13.12 9.62 8.92
N VAL A 274 11.80 9.53 9.18
CA VAL A 274 10.84 10.51 8.66
C VAL A 274 11.16 11.91 9.16
N LEU A 275 11.46 12.07 10.46
CA LEU A 275 11.87 13.37 11.01
C LEU A 275 13.18 13.89 10.38
N ASP A 276 14.14 13.01 10.11
CA ASP A 276 15.38 13.35 9.41
C ASP A 276 15.10 13.81 7.97
N TRP A 277 14.30 13.08 7.22
CA TRP A 277 13.94 13.45 5.83
C TRP A 277 13.27 14.80 5.72
N TYR A 278 12.47 15.19 6.69
CA TYR A 278 11.74 16.46 6.72
C TYR A 278 12.38 17.52 7.61
N ASP A 279 13.62 17.28 8.10
CA ASP A 279 14.36 18.21 9.01
C ASP A 279 13.49 18.66 10.20
N GLY A 280 12.99 17.69 10.96
CA GLY A 280 12.06 17.94 12.06
C GLY A 280 10.71 18.53 11.63
N MET A 281 10.21 18.15 10.45
CA MET A 281 8.96 18.65 9.83
C MET A 281 9.01 20.11 9.38
N THR A 282 10.19 20.70 9.21
CA THR A 282 10.38 22.07 8.71
C THR A 282 10.49 22.16 7.20
N LYS A 283 10.99 21.11 6.55
CA LYS A 283 11.07 21.03 5.08
C LYS A 283 9.77 20.49 4.50
N VAL A 284 9.39 21.01 3.34
CA VAL A 284 8.20 20.54 2.60
C VAL A 284 8.54 19.35 1.70
N VAL A 285 9.67 19.41 0.99
CA VAL A 285 10.14 18.31 0.13
C VAL A 285 11.12 17.46 0.94
N PRO A 286 10.90 16.15 1.06
CA PRO A 286 11.77 15.29 1.84
C PRO A 286 13.14 15.10 1.17
N ALA A 287 14.17 14.92 1.99
CA ALA A 287 15.57 14.85 1.54
C ALA A 287 15.89 13.63 0.64
N TRP A 288 15.08 12.57 0.71
CA TRP A 288 15.26 11.39 -0.14
C TRP A 288 14.82 11.61 -1.60
N TYR A 289 13.95 12.58 -1.85
CA TYR A 289 13.49 12.83 -3.21
C TYR A 289 14.57 13.52 -4.03
N GLN A 290 14.97 12.86 -5.10
CA GLN A 290 15.92 13.38 -6.07
C GLN A 290 15.25 13.43 -7.43
N LYS A 291 15.07 14.64 -7.93
CA LYS A 291 14.59 14.84 -9.29
C LYS A 291 15.72 14.52 -10.27
N ASN A 292 15.52 13.52 -11.12
CA ASN A 292 16.43 13.24 -12.25
C ASN A 292 16.11 14.11 -13.45
#